data_3cf910bf95b20bced12b42d59076c377
#
_entry.id   3cf910bf95b20bced12b42d59076c377
#
_cell.length_a   1.000
_cell.length_b   1.000
_cell.length_c   1.000
_cell.angle_alpha   90.00
_cell.angle_beta   90.00
_cell.angle_gamma   90.00
#
_symmetry.space_group_name_H-M   'P 1'
#
loop_
_entity.id
_entity.type
_entity.pdbx_description
1 polymer ?
#
loop_
_entity_poly.entity_id
_entity_poly.type
_entity_poly.pdbx_seq_one_letter_code
_entity_poly.pdbx_strand_id
1 'polypeptide(L)'
;KNFINIRGALRGLDSFKGAAFYCSGFRGDLVEMTVVSGLLLFAMGIMAGIINSAVGSGSLLTLPVLLALGVPPGTAVRTNTIGMMFASFGSAWGFRKETKRELPYLGPLIAATIVGAAAGSLLLLSTPAAALDWVIPILIVVALILVVFQQRFVQAFSKSQVVSEEDSDGIVGEPYKRPGLVGAMGLASMYGGFFTAAQGVLYMAIMGVGTGHPFKDVNPVKNFLSMFVNTVAALVYLIAFLFFGAEVLWVGVVILAAGGLIGGLVGSRIAKRLSNKFLKGLIVVVALYALVRQ
;
A
#
# COMPACT_ATOMS: atom_id res chain seq x y z
N LYS A 1 33.77 10.25 -3.30
CA LYS A 1 34.52 9.76 -2.13
C LYS A 1 33.83 10.31 -0.87
N ASN A 2 32.85 9.62 -0.33
CA ASN A 2 32.32 9.89 0.98
C ASN A 2 32.36 8.58 1.79
N PHE A 3 33.42 8.46 2.55
CA PHE A 3 33.60 7.41 3.56
C PHE A 3 32.58 7.64 4.68
N ILE A 4 31.88 6.58 5.05
CA ILE A 4 31.09 6.47 6.27
C ILE A 4 31.98 6.93 7.45
N ASN A 5 31.60 8.02 8.09
CA ASN A 5 32.32 8.54 9.25
C ASN A 5 32.00 7.68 10.49
N ILE A 6 32.66 6.54 10.60
CA ILE A 6 32.53 5.60 11.73
C ILE A 6 33.12 6.17 13.03
N ARG A 7 33.92 7.26 12.98
CA ARG A 7 34.55 7.84 14.17
C ARG A 7 33.60 8.63 15.09
N GLY A 8 32.41 9.03 14.59
CA GLY A 8 31.37 9.67 15.43
C GLY A 8 30.56 8.70 16.29
N ALA A 9 30.48 7.43 15.90
CA ALA A 9 29.67 6.42 16.57
C ALA A 9 30.33 5.82 17.82
N LEU A 10 31.62 6.09 18.10
CA LEU A 10 32.35 5.48 19.22
C LEU A 10 32.56 6.42 20.43
N ARG A 11 32.03 7.62 20.44
CA ARG A 11 32.14 8.57 21.57
C ARG A 11 30.85 8.72 22.37
N GLY A 12 30.12 7.69 22.64
CA GLY A 12 28.88 7.79 23.41
C GLY A 12 28.46 6.49 24.07
N LEU A 13 29.42 5.78 24.70
CA LEU A 13 29.10 4.59 25.53
C LEU A 13 28.66 4.93 26.94
N ASP A 14 28.37 6.20 27.24
CA ASP A 14 27.83 6.61 28.52
C ASP A 14 26.42 7.13 28.40
N SER A 15 25.50 6.34 28.91
CA SER A 15 24.08 6.59 29.12
C SER A 15 23.15 5.90 28.14
N PHE A 16 22.45 4.89 28.64
CA PHE A 16 21.31 4.20 28.08
C PHE A 16 20.10 5.15 27.88
N LYS A 17 20.24 6.16 27.02
CA LYS A 17 19.14 6.98 26.51
C LYS A 17 19.20 6.98 24.98
N GLY A 18 18.44 6.07 24.39
CA GLY A 18 18.03 6.15 22.99
C GLY A 18 19.18 6.04 21.96
N ALA A 19 19.52 4.84 21.52
CA ALA A 19 20.34 4.67 20.32
C ALA A 19 19.56 5.24 19.11
N ALA A 20 19.93 6.45 18.66
CA ALA A 20 19.41 7.04 17.45
C ALA A 20 20.28 6.58 16.28
N PHE A 21 19.68 5.94 15.28
CA PHE A 21 20.34 5.65 14.03
C PHE A 21 20.13 6.82 13.06
N TYR A 22 21.23 7.55 12.80
CA TYR A 22 21.22 8.59 11.76
C TYR A 22 21.37 7.95 10.40
N CYS A 23 20.37 8.07 9.57
CA CYS A 23 20.42 7.66 8.17
C CYS A 23 20.44 8.90 7.29
N SER A 24 21.60 9.25 6.72
CA SER A 24 21.67 10.31 5.74
C SER A 24 21.04 9.82 4.43
N GLY A 25 19.92 10.40 4.05
CA GLY A 25 19.57 10.50 2.63
C GLY A 25 20.67 11.29 1.92
N PHE A 26 20.89 11.08 0.65
CA PHE A 26 22.03 11.61 -0.12
C PHE A 26 22.10 13.15 -0.21
N ARG A 27 21.21 13.88 0.42
CA ARG A 27 21.17 15.35 0.62
C ARG A 27 20.47 15.70 1.94
N GLY A 28 21.23 15.85 2.98
CA GLY A 28 21.12 16.93 3.97
C GLY A 28 20.09 16.83 5.11
N ASP A 29 18.99 16.13 5.01
CA ASP A 29 18.01 16.08 6.09
C ASP A 29 18.09 14.74 6.84
N LEU A 30 18.60 14.80 8.06
CA LEU A 30 18.74 13.64 8.96
C LEU A 30 17.38 13.34 9.60
N VAL A 31 16.71 12.31 9.16
CA VAL A 31 15.58 11.73 9.90
C VAL A 31 16.13 10.88 11.03
N GLU A 32 15.98 11.34 12.26
CA GLU A 32 16.37 10.57 13.44
C GLU A 32 15.40 9.41 13.67
N MET A 33 15.81 8.21 13.25
CA MET A 33 15.06 6.99 13.58
C MET A 33 15.56 6.43 14.90
N THR A 34 14.82 6.67 15.98
CA THR A 34 15.06 6.01 17.26
C THR A 34 14.64 4.54 17.19
N VAL A 35 15.22 3.70 18.08
CA VAL A 35 14.80 2.28 18.19
C VAL A 35 13.28 2.17 18.39
N VAL A 36 12.69 3.08 19.17
CA VAL A 36 11.25 3.11 19.43
C VAL A 36 10.45 3.38 18.16
N SER A 37 10.85 4.38 17.35
CA SER A 37 10.18 4.67 16.07
C SER A 37 10.34 3.52 15.05
N GLY A 38 11.49 2.85 15.06
CA GLY A 38 11.71 1.65 14.24
C GLY A 38 10.82 0.48 14.63
N LEU A 39 10.70 0.19 15.92
CA LEU A 39 9.79 -0.84 16.44
C LEU A 39 8.32 -0.51 16.16
N LEU A 40 7.93 0.75 16.31
CA LEU A 40 6.60 1.23 15.98
C LEU A 40 6.31 1.02 14.48
N LEU A 41 7.22 1.43 13.60
CA LEU A 41 7.10 1.29 12.17
C LEU A 41 7.03 -0.18 11.75
N PHE A 42 7.79 -1.06 12.41
CA PHE A 42 7.74 -2.51 12.18
C PHE A 42 6.38 -3.10 12.56
N ALA A 43 5.88 -2.76 13.76
CA ALA A 43 4.56 -3.19 14.23
C ALA A 43 3.46 -2.69 13.29
N MET A 44 3.53 -1.41 12.88
CA MET A 44 2.60 -0.84 11.89
C MET A 44 2.73 -1.52 10.53
N GLY A 45 3.93 -1.93 10.12
CA GLY A 45 4.17 -2.73 8.91
C GLY A 45 3.44 -4.07 8.94
N ILE A 46 3.52 -4.81 10.07
CA ILE A 46 2.79 -6.08 10.26
C ILE A 46 1.27 -5.83 10.17
N MET A 47 0.76 -4.86 10.91
CA MET A 47 -0.65 -4.50 10.90
C MET A 47 -1.12 -4.08 9.50
N ALA A 48 -0.33 -3.26 8.82
CA ALA A 48 -0.59 -2.82 7.46
C ALA A 48 -0.64 -3.99 6.47
N GLY A 49 0.26 -4.95 6.60
CA GLY A 49 0.24 -6.17 5.78
C GLY A 49 -1.03 -7.00 5.98
N ILE A 50 -1.46 -7.17 7.24
CA ILE A 50 -2.72 -7.85 7.58
C ILE A 50 -3.92 -7.13 6.96
N ILE A 51 -4.00 -5.82 7.15
CA ILE A 51 -5.09 -4.99 6.62
C ILE A 51 -5.08 -4.97 5.10
N ASN A 52 -3.90 -4.91 4.49
CA ASN A 52 -3.75 -4.94 3.03
C ASN A 52 -4.30 -6.24 2.43
N SER A 53 -4.05 -7.38 3.08
CA SER A 53 -4.58 -8.68 2.66
C SER A 53 -6.11 -8.74 2.74
N ALA A 54 -6.71 -8.14 3.77
CA ALA A 54 -8.14 -8.21 4.01
C ALA A 54 -8.94 -7.15 3.25
N VAL A 55 -8.48 -5.89 3.31
CA VAL A 55 -9.23 -4.71 2.84
C VAL A 55 -8.50 -3.98 1.71
N GLY A 56 -7.16 -4.05 1.68
CA GLY A 56 -6.34 -3.35 0.69
C GLY A 56 -6.06 -1.88 1.02
N SER A 57 -6.03 -1.52 2.31
CA SER A 57 -5.80 -0.16 2.79
C SER A 57 -4.63 -0.06 3.78
N GLY A 58 -3.70 -1.02 3.76
CA GLY A 58 -2.59 -1.08 4.71
C GLY A 58 -1.72 0.17 4.73
N SER A 59 -1.46 0.78 3.58
CA SER A 59 -0.66 2.01 3.47
C SER A 59 -1.25 3.21 4.22
N LEU A 60 -2.54 3.20 4.56
CA LEU A 60 -3.16 4.22 5.41
C LEU A 60 -2.70 4.16 6.88
N LEU A 61 -2.05 3.08 7.30
CA LEU A 61 -1.39 3.03 8.60
C LEU A 61 0.05 3.51 8.53
N THR A 62 0.79 3.05 7.54
CA THR A 62 2.24 3.25 7.46
C THR A 62 2.62 4.62 6.91
N LEU A 63 1.87 5.13 5.93
CA LEU A 63 2.18 6.43 5.33
C LEU A 63 2.03 7.61 6.32
N PRO A 64 0.92 7.72 7.09
CA PRO A 64 0.83 8.75 8.12
C PRO A 64 1.90 8.65 9.20
N VAL A 65 2.35 7.44 9.55
CA VAL A 65 3.45 7.26 10.51
C VAL A 65 4.77 7.80 9.94
N LEU A 66 5.09 7.53 8.68
CA LEU A 66 6.27 8.10 8.02
C LEU A 66 6.22 9.64 8.00
N LEU A 67 5.06 10.20 7.67
CA LEU A 67 4.86 11.66 7.70
C LEU A 67 5.03 12.24 9.11
N ALA A 68 4.45 11.58 10.13
CA ALA A 68 4.60 11.98 11.53
C ALA A 68 6.04 11.86 12.07
N LEU A 69 6.88 11.04 11.44
CA LEU A 69 8.32 10.97 11.68
C LEU A 69 9.12 12.06 10.95
N GLY A 70 8.45 12.98 10.26
CA GLY A 70 9.07 14.09 9.53
C GLY A 70 9.61 13.73 8.14
N VAL A 71 9.23 12.56 7.59
CA VAL A 71 9.63 12.18 6.23
C VAL A 71 8.86 13.03 5.22
N PRO A 72 9.53 13.72 4.28
CA PRO A 72 8.85 14.52 3.26
C PRO A 72 7.81 13.69 2.47
N PRO A 73 6.64 14.25 2.09
CA PRO A 73 5.53 13.50 1.53
C PRO A 73 5.89 12.63 0.32
N GLY A 74 6.63 13.15 -0.65
CA GLY A 74 7.08 12.38 -1.80
C GLY A 74 7.99 11.21 -1.43
N THR A 75 8.94 11.43 -0.50
CA THR A 75 9.85 10.40 0.03
C THR A 75 9.08 9.37 0.84
N ALA A 76 8.08 9.80 1.65
CA ALA A 76 7.23 8.91 2.42
C ALA A 76 6.43 7.95 1.50
N VAL A 77 5.83 8.46 0.41
CA VAL A 77 5.10 7.62 -0.56
C VAL A 77 6.05 6.61 -1.23
N ARG A 78 7.21 7.03 -1.71
CA ARG A 78 8.19 6.13 -2.34
C ARG A 78 8.67 5.05 -1.38
N THR A 79 9.07 5.43 -0.17
CA THR A 79 9.51 4.53 0.91
C THR A 79 8.43 3.51 1.26
N ASN A 80 7.20 4.00 1.49
CA ASN A 80 6.05 3.17 1.80
C ASN A 80 5.73 2.18 0.67
N THR A 81 5.72 2.62 -0.58
CA THR A 81 5.38 1.77 -1.73
C THR A 81 6.39 0.64 -1.92
N ILE A 82 7.69 0.94 -1.81
CA ILE A 82 8.74 -0.09 -1.90
C ILE A 82 8.62 -1.08 -0.74
N GLY A 83 8.40 -0.61 0.49
CA GLY A 83 8.21 -1.48 1.66
C GLY A 83 6.95 -2.35 1.54
N MET A 84 5.82 -1.77 1.14
CA MET A 84 4.54 -2.46 1.00
C MET A 84 4.46 -3.41 -0.20
N MET A 85 5.39 -3.32 -1.16
CA MET A 85 5.56 -4.33 -2.20
C MET A 85 5.70 -5.73 -1.58
N PHE A 86 6.51 -5.88 -0.54
CA PHE A 86 6.71 -7.15 0.15
C PHE A 86 5.44 -7.63 0.88
N ALA A 87 4.65 -6.72 1.45
CA ALA A 87 3.35 -7.05 2.01
C ALA A 87 2.39 -7.60 0.94
N SER A 88 2.40 -7.01 -0.25
CA SER A 88 1.59 -7.47 -1.38
C SER A 88 2.06 -8.82 -1.92
N PHE A 89 3.37 -9.09 -1.96
CA PHE A 89 3.89 -10.43 -2.26
C PHE A 89 3.41 -11.47 -1.24
N GLY A 90 3.51 -11.17 0.06
CA GLY A 90 3.01 -12.05 1.12
C GLY A 90 1.52 -12.35 0.97
N SER A 91 0.72 -11.33 0.70
CA SER A 91 -0.72 -11.47 0.48
C SER A 91 -1.05 -12.29 -0.77
N ALA A 92 -0.44 -11.97 -1.92
CA ALA A 92 -0.64 -12.70 -3.17
C ALA A 92 -0.22 -14.16 -3.06
N TRP A 93 0.90 -14.44 -2.36
CA TRP A 93 1.33 -15.81 -2.08
C TRP A 93 0.32 -16.57 -1.23
N GLY A 94 -0.29 -15.91 -0.25
CA GLY A 94 -1.31 -16.52 0.60
C GLY A 94 -2.58 -16.90 -0.15
N PHE A 95 -2.96 -16.14 -1.17
CA PHE A 95 -4.13 -16.39 -2.02
C PHE A 95 -3.80 -17.08 -3.36
N ARG A 96 -2.58 -17.64 -3.52
CA ARG A 96 -2.12 -18.21 -4.80
C ARG A 96 -3.00 -19.31 -5.37
N LYS A 97 -3.66 -20.10 -4.51
CA LYS A 97 -4.51 -21.22 -4.96
C LYS A 97 -5.78 -20.71 -5.63
N GLU A 98 -6.42 -19.72 -5.01
CA GLU A 98 -7.62 -19.07 -5.51
C GLU A 98 -7.29 -18.27 -6.78
N THR A 99 -6.24 -17.47 -6.74
CA THR A 99 -5.78 -16.67 -7.89
C THR A 99 -5.42 -17.53 -9.10
N LYS A 100 -4.85 -18.73 -8.90
CA LYS A 100 -4.49 -19.63 -10.01
C LYS A 100 -5.68 -20.03 -10.86
N ARG A 101 -6.87 -20.12 -10.27
CA ARG A 101 -8.11 -20.45 -11.00
C ARG A 101 -8.56 -19.32 -11.93
N GLU A 102 -8.28 -18.08 -11.53
CA GLU A 102 -8.65 -16.86 -12.27
C GLU A 102 -7.63 -16.47 -13.35
N LEU A 103 -6.41 -16.99 -13.26
CA LEU A 103 -5.26 -16.54 -14.06
C LEU A 103 -5.52 -16.51 -15.59
N PRO A 104 -6.27 -17.47 -16.20
CA PRO A 104 -6.58 -17.43 -17.64
C PRO A 104 -7.39 -16.21 -18.09
N TYR A 105 -8.08 -15.55 -17.16
CA TYR A 105 -8.97 -14.41 -17.44
C TYR A 105 -8.32 -13.07 -17.10
N LEU A 106 -7.17 -13.05 -16.40
CA LEU A 106 -6.59 -11.83 -15.85
C LEU A 106 -5.67 -11.06 -16.79
N GLY A 107 -5.34 -11.60 -17.97
CA GLY A 107 -4.39 -10.96 -18.90
C GLY A 107 -4.68 -9.47 -19.15
N PRO A 108 -5.88 -9.07 -19.58
CA PRO A 108 -6.22 -7.66 -19.80
C PRO A 108 -6.12 -6.80 -18.54
N LEU A 109 -6.53 -7.33 -17.38
CA LEU A 109 -6.43 -6.63 -16.09
C LEU A 109 -4.98 -6.41 -15.67
N ILE A 110 -4.11 -7.43 -15.85
CA ILE A 110 -2.68 -7.32 -15.54
C ILE A 110 -2.03 -6.24 -16.42
N ALA A 111 -2.30 -6.25 -17.73
CA ALA A 111 -1.78 -5.26 -18.65
C ALA A 111 -2.21 -3.83 -18.28
N ALA A 112 -3.52 -3.62 -18.05
CA ALA A 112 -4.04 -2.33 -17.61
C ALA A 112 -3.45 -1.88 -16.26
N THR A 113 -3.24 -2.83 -15.34
CA THR A 113 -2.63 -2.57 -14.03
C THR A 113 -1.17 -2.12 -14.17
N ILE A 114 -0.38 -2.78 -14.98
CA ILE A 114 1.03 -2.42 -15.21
C ILE A 114 1.13 -1.03 -15.82
N VAL A 115 0.37 -0.76 -16.90
CA VAL A 115 0.38 0.54 -17.58
C VAL A 115 -0.11 1.65 -16.64
N GLY A 116 -1.22 1.43 -15.94
CA GLY A 116 -1.75 2.40 -14.98
C GLY A 116 -0.76 2.69 -13.85
N ALA A 117 -0.19 1.65 -13.24
CA ALA A 117 0.78 1.81 -12.15
C ALA A 117 2.04 2.57 -12.60
N ALA A 118 2.56 2.27 -13.78
CA ALA A 118 3.69 2.99 -14.36
C ALA A 118 3.35 4.47 -14.59
N ALA A 119 2.20 4.77 -15.20
CA ALA A 119 1.76 6.13 -15.41
C ALA A 119 1.59 6.90 -14.09
N GLY A 120 0.97 6.28 -13.06
CA GLY A 120 0.78 6.89 -11.76
C GLY A 120 2.08 7.17 -11.01
N SER A 121 3.01 6.21 -11.03
CA SER A 121 4.32 6.40 -10.36
C SER A 121 5.19 7.43 -11.06
N LEU A 122 5.16 7.52 -12.39
CA LEU A 122 5.82 8.58 -13.14
C LEU A 122 5.18 9.96 -12.86
N LEU A 123 3.85 10.00 -12.73
CA LEU A 123 3.14 11.22 -12.35
C LEU A 123 3.57 11.71 -10.97
N LEU A 124 3.74 10.84 -9.97
CA LEU A 124 4.28 11.22 -8.66
C LEU A 124 5.67 11.84 -8.79
N LEU A 125 6.56 11.23 -9.58
CA LEU A 125 7.92 11.71 -9.77
C LEU A 125 8.00 13.06 -10.51
N SER A 126 7.04 13.32 -11.41
CA SER A 126 6.95 14.59 -12.13
C SER A 126 6.28 15.70 -11.34
N THR A 127 5.61 15.37 -10.23
CA THR A 127 4.91 16.35 -9.39
C THR A 127 5.90 17.10 -8.50
N PRO A 128 5.91 18.44 -8.51
CA PRO A 128 6.80 19.22 -7.65
C PRO A 128 6.58 18.94 -6.15
N ALA A 129 7.65 18.98 -5.35
CA ALA A 129 7.58 18.70 -3.91
C ALA A 129 6.56 19.60 -3.20
N ALA A 130 6.53 20.89 -3.50
CA ALA A 130 5.56 21.84 -2.93
C ALA A 130 4.10 21.46 -3.23
N ALA A 131 3.81 20.82 -4.37
CA ALA A 131 2.47 20.33 -4.66
C ALA A 131 2.17 19.06 -3.86
N LEU A 132 3.16 18.19 -3.65
CA LEU A 132 2.98 16.97 -2.86
C LEU A 132 2.68 17.26 -1.39
N ASP A 133 3.20 18.36 -0.84
CA ASP A 133 2.94 18.80 0.54
C ASP A 133 1.44 19.03 0.82
N TRP A 134 0.69 19.43 -0.21
CA TRP A 134 -0.77 19.61 -0.12
C TRP A 134 -1.56 18.40 -0.64
N VAL A 135 -1.12 17.82 -1.74
CA VAL A 135 -1.85 16.73 -2.41
C VAL A 135 -1.87 15.48 -1.53
N ILE A 136 -0.75 15.10 -0.89
CA ILE A 136 -0.68 13.87 -0.12
C ILE A 136 -1.61 13.90 1.11
N PRO A 137 -1.64 14.93 1.95
CA PRO A 137 -2.62 15.03 3.04
C PRO A 137 -4.07 14.97 2.56
N ILE A 138 -4.40 15.68 1.48
CA ILE A 138 -5.75 15.63 0.89
C ILE A 138 -6.10 14.20 0.45
N LEU A 139 -5.19 13.51 -0.21
CA LEU A 139 -5.41 12.12 -0.64
C LEU A 139 -5.54 11.16 0.55
N ILE A 140 -4.87 11.41 1.67
CA ILE A 140 -5.07 10.63 2.91
C ILE A 140 -6.50 10.80 3.40
N VAL A 141 -7.02 12.04 3.45
CA VAL A 141 -8.40 12.31 3.85
C VAL A 141 -9.41 11.61 2.92
N VAL A 142 -9.19 11.73 1.60
CA VAL A 142 -10.04 11.05 0.60
C VAL A 142 -9.99 9.54 0.78
N ALA A 143 -8.80 8.97 0.98
CA ALA A 143 -8.62 7.55 1.19
C ALA A 143 -9.29 7.06 2.49
N LEU A 144 -9.27 7.87 3.57
CA LEU A 144 -10.01 7.60 4.80
C LEU A 144 -11.52 7.56 4.57
N ILE A 145 -12.04 8.54 3.84
CA ILE A 145 -13.47 8.58 3.45
C ILE A 145 -13.83 7.31 2.67
N LEU A 146 -13.02 6.91 1.69
CA LEU A 146 -13.24 5.69 0.92
C LEU A 146 -13.28 4.44 1.81
N VAL A 147 -12.37 4.32 2.79
CA VAL A 147 -12.33 3.18 3.71
C VAL A 147 -13.54 3.17 4.66
N VAL A 148 -13.91 4.31 5.21
CA VAL A 148 -15.06 4.41 6.14
C VAL A 148 -16.35 4.07 5.42
N PHE A 149 -16.56 4.62 4.23
CA PHE A 149 -17.79 4.45 3.45
C PHE A 149 -17.76 3.24 2.51
N GLN A 150 -16.67 2.48 2.46
CA GLN A 150 -16.50 1.32 1.57
C GLN A 150 -17.74 0.41 1.49
N GLN A 151 -18.32 0.05 2.65
CA GLN A 151 -19.49 -0.85 2.66
C GLN A 151 -20.74 -0.20 2.08
N ARG A 152 -20.93 1.11 2.30
CA ARG A 152 -22.06 1.86 1.73
C ARG A 152 -21.94 1.99 0.22
N PHE A 153 -20.73 2.30 -0.28
CA PHE A 153 -20.46 2.35 -1.72
C PHE A 153 -20.76 1.01 -2.38
N VAL A 154 -20.23 -0.08 -1.81
CA VAL A 154 -20.47 -1.40 -2.35
C VAL A 154 -21.95 -1.79 -2.32
N GLN A 155 -22.66 -1.57 -1.20
CA GLN A 155 -24.08 -1.86 -1.09
C GLN A 155 -24.95 -1.01 -2.03
N ALA A 156 -24.60 0.27 -2.23
CA ALA A 156 -25.31 1.15 -3.15
C ALA A 156 -25.21 0.68 -4.61
N PHE A 157 -24.05 0.18 -5.00
CA PHE A 157 -23.81 -0.27 -6.37
C PHE A 157 -24.13 -1.76 -6.58
N SER A 158 -24.11 -2.59 -5.51
CA SER A 158 -24.37 -4.04 -5.59
C SER A 158 -25.84 -4.41 -5.69
N LYS A 159 -26.75 -3.45 -5.51
CA LYS A 159 -28.21 -3.71 -5.58
C LYS A 159 -28.70 -4.15 -6.97
N SER A 160 -27.87 -4.05 -8.00
CA SER A 160 -28.29 -4.27 -9.39
C SER A 160 -28.00 -5.67 -9.95
N GLN A 161 -27.07 -6.44 -9.40
CA GLN A 161 -26.77 -7.80 -9.87
C GLN A 161 -26.11 -8.60 -8.73
N VAL A 162 -26.87 -9.28 -7.93
CA VAL A 162 -26.36 -10.25 -6.96
C VAL A 162 -26.38 -11.62 -7.63
N VAL A 163 -25.22 -12.15 -7.99
CA VAL A 163 -25.04 -13.60 -8.18
C VAL A 163 -25.26 -14.22 -6.80
N SER A 164 -26.23 -15.12 -6.69
CA SER A 164 -26.53 -15.81 -5.42
C SER A 164 -25.29 -16.52 -4.91
N GLU A 165 -25.01 -16.42 -3.62
CA GLU A 165 -23.81 -17.05 -3.01
C GLU A 165 -23.78 -18.57 -3.21
N GLU A 166 -24.94 -19.18 -3.43
CA GLU A 166 -25.11 -20.63 -3.65
C GLU A 166 -24.68 -21.10 -5.05
N ASP A 167 -24.69 -20.22 -6.05
CA ASP A 167 -24.38 -20.57 -7.45
C ASP A 167 -22.93 -20.26 -7.88
N SER A 168 -22.10 -19.72 -6.97
CA SER A 168 -20.74 -19.36 -7.34
C SER A 168 -19.74 -20.45 -6.91
N ASP A 169 -19.09 -21.08 -7.90
CA ASP A 169 -17.91 -21.93 -7.69
C ASP A 169 -16.70 -21.15 -7.14
N GLY A 170 -16.91 -19.88 -6.73
CA GLY A 170 -15.88 -18.97 -6.28
C GLY A 170 -14.93 -18.51 -7.39
N ILE A 171 -15.31 -18.70 -8.66
CA ILE A 171 -14.59 -18.25 -9.85
C ILE A 171 -15.42 -17.15 -10.51
N VAL A 172 -14.77 -15.99 -10.74
CA VAL A 172 -15.41 -14.85 -11.46
C VAL A 172 -15.27 -15.02 -12.97
N GLY A 173 -14.08 -15.36 -13.46
CA GLY A 173 -13.82 -15.76 -14.83
C GLY A 173 -14.00 -14.64 -15.88
N GLU A 174 -14.83 -14.89 -16.92
CA GLU A 174 -14.99 -14.02 -18.08
C GLU A 174 -15.34 -12.55 -17.77
N PRO A 175 -16.11 -12.19 -16.73
CA PRO A 175 -16.34 -10.79 -16.37
C PRO A 175 -15.08 -9.94 -16.26
N TYR A 176 -13.93 -10.53 -15.92
CA TYR A 176 -12.65 -9.81 -15.84
C TYR A 176 -12.12 -9.28 -17.18
N LYS A 177 -12.62 -9.77 -18.30
CA LYS A 177 -12.24 -9.32 -19.65
C LYS A 177 -13.10 -8.15 -20.17
N ARG A 178 -14.13 -7.72 -19.44
CA ARG A 178 -15.02 -6.63 -19.87
C ARG A 178 -14.25 -5.32 -20.02
N PRO A 179 -14.33 -4.61 -21.19
CA PRO A 179 -13.52 -3.41 -21.45
C PRO A 179 -13.71 -2.31 -20.40
N GLY A 180 -14.96 -2.09 -19.96
CA GLY A 180 -15.25 -1.09 -18.92
C GLY A 180 -14.59 -1.40 -17.58
N LEU A 181 -14.57 -2.69 -17.18
CA LEU A 181 -13.88 -3.12 -15.98
C LEU A 181 -12.35 -2.95 -16.10
N VAL A 182 -11.80 -3.35 -17.25
CA VAL A 182 -10.35 -3.21 -17.54
C VAL A 182 -9.93 -1.74 -17.50
N GLY A 183 -10.71 -0.84 -18.13
CA GLY A 183 -10.43 0.60 -18.10
C GLY A 183 -10.52 1.19 -16.69
N ALA A 184 -11.56 0.86 -15.93
CA ALA A 184 -11.72 1.32 -14.55
C ALA A 184 -10.58 0.81 -13.64
N MET A 185 -10.14 -0.44 -13.83
CA MET A 185 -9.01 -1.00 -13.10
C MET A 185 -7.68 -0.33 -13.48
N GLY A 186 -7.50 0.04 -14.76
CA GLY A 186 -6.34 0.82 -15.21
C GLY A 186 -6.26 2.19 -14.51
N LEU A 187 -7.37 2.92 -14.44
CA LEU A 187 -7.45 4.19 -13.73
C LEU A 187 -7.19 4.04 -12.21
N ALA A 188 -7.78 3.01 -11.59
CA ALA A 188 -7.52 2.71 -10.20
C ALA A 188 -6.06 2.30 -9.95
N SER A 189 -5.42 1.66 -10.93
CA SER A 189 -3.99 1.32 -10.88
C SER A 189 -3.11 2.55 -11.03
N MET A 190 -3.52 3.54 -11.83
CA MET A 190 -2.84 4.83 -11.93
C MET A 190 -2.88 5.58 -10.58
N TYR A 191 -4.06 5.61 -9.94
CA TYR A 191 -4.16 6.13 -8.58
C TYR A 191 -3.24 5.35 -7.61
N GLY A 192 -3.25 4.02 -7.67
CA GLY A 192 -2.42 3.16 -6.84
C GLY A 192 -0.92 3.37 -7.05
N GLY A 193 -0.48 3.55 -8.29
CA GLY A 193 0.91 3.87 -8.63
C GLY A 193 1.35 5.25 -8.12
N PHE A 194 0.43 6.23 -8.12
CA PHE A 194 0.68 7.57 -7.56
C PHE A 194 0.70 7.57 -6.04
N PHE A 195 -0.31 6.95 -5.39
CA PHE A 195 -0.52 7.14 -3.95
C PHE A 195 -0.69 5.83 -3.16
N THR A 196 -0.83 4.69 -3.72
CA THR A 196 -0.93 3.36 -3.10
C THR A 196 -1.99 3.18 -1.99
N ALA A 197 -2.28 4.22 -1.16
CA ALA A 197 -3.18 4.12 -0.02
C ALA A 197 -4.65 3.95 -0.47
N ALA A 198 -5.37 3.02 0.16
CA ALA A 198 -6.75 2.62 -0.18
C ALA A 198 -6.97 2.10 -1.61
N GLN A 199 -5.92 1.86 -2.40
CA GLN A 199 -6.01 1.28 -3.74
C GLN A 199 -6.81 -0.03 -3.75
N GLY A 200 -6.55 -0.92 -2.80
CA GLY A 200 -7.27 -2.20 -2.73
C GLY A 200 -8.76 -2.04 -2.43
N VAL A 201 -9.16 -0.96 -1.75
CA VAL A 201 -10.59 -0.62 -1.54
C VAL A 201 -11.25 -0.26 -2.87
N LEU A 202 -10.58 0.55 -3.70
CA LEU A 202 -11.05 0.88 -5.05
C LEU A 202 -11.15 -0.38 -5.91
N TYR A 203 -10.14 -1.25 -5.88
CA TYR A 203 -10.16 -2.51 -6.61
C TYR A 203 -11.33 -3.40 -6.21
N MET A 204 -11.58 -3.55 -4.90
CA MET A 204 -12.71 -4.33 -4.39
C MET A 204 -14.04 -3.75 -4.83
N ALA A 205 -14.19 -2.41 -4.79
CA ALA A 205 -15.40 -1.74 -5.23
C ALA A 205 -15.63 -1.91 -6.75
N ILE A 206 -14.62 -1.63 -7.58
CA ILE A 206 -14.71 -1.72 -9.03
C ILE A 206 -14.98 -3.16 -9.47
N MET A 207 -14.26 -4.15 -8.92
CA MET A 207 -14.46 -5.55 -9.27
C MET A 207 -15.80 -6.07 -8.76
N GLY A 208 -16.19 -5.75 -7.52
CA GLY A 208 -17.48 -6.15 -6.97
C GLY A 208 -18.66 -5.65 -7.82
N VAL A 209 -18.61 -4.37 -8.24
CA VAL A 209 -19.64 -3.78 -9.12
C VAL A 209 -19.57 -4.35 -10.54
N GLY A 210 -18.35 -4.43 -11.10
CA GLY A 210 -18.17 -4.81 -12.51
C GLY A 210 -18.40 -6.31 -12.76
N THR A 211 -18.24 -7.15 -11.75
CA THR A 211 -18.45 -8.61 -11.88
C THR A 211 -19.76 -9.08 -11.25
N GLY A 212 -20.29 -8.36 -10.25
CA GLY A 212 -21.45 -8.79 -9.46
C GLY A 212 -21.10 -9.83 -8.36
N HIS A 213 -19.84 -10.22 -8.26
CA HIS A 213 -19.40 -11.24 -7.30
C HIS A 213 -19.09 -10.65 -5.91
N PRO A 214 -19.27 -11.44 -4.84
CA PRO A 214 -18.99 -11.01 -3.48
C PRO A 214 -17.49 -10.78 -3.25
N PHE A 215 -17.15 -10.00 -2.23
CA PHE A 215 -15.77 -9.62 -1.93
C PHE A 215 -14.82 -10.79 -1.68
N LYS A 216 -15.33 -11.91 -1.14
CA LYS A 216 -14.52 -13.09 -0.88
C LYS A 216 -13.90 -13.65 -2.17
N ASP A 217 -14.64 -13.55 -3.30
CA ASP A 217 -14.24 -14.13 -4.58
C ASP A 217 -13.29 -13.20 -5.35
N VAL A 218 -13.50 -11.87 -5.28
CA VAL A 218 -12.63 -10.89 -5.95
C VAL A 218 -11.36 -10.54 -5.13
N ASN A 219 -11.33 -10.80 -3.82
CA ASN A 219 -10.21 -10.44 -2.95
C ASN A 219 -8.88 -11.13 -3.32
N PRO A 220 -8.83 -12.42 -3.74
CA PRO A 220 -7.60 -13.03 -4.22
C PRO A 220 -7.00 -12.28 -5.41
N VAL A 221 -7.84 -11.94 -6.40
CA VAL A 221 -7.43 -11.19 -7.60
C VAL A 221 -7.00 -9.77 -7.23
N LYS A 222 -7.72 -9.09 -6.32
CA LYS A 222 -7.30 -7.79 -5.80
C LYS A 222 -5.87 -7.84 -5.23
N ASN A 223 -5.56 -8.83 -4.39
CA ASN A 223 -4.23 -8.95 -3.80
C ASN A 223 -3.14 -9.22 -4.86
N PHE A 224 -3.47 -10.03 -5.86
CA PHE A 224 -2.59 -10.34 -6.97
C PHE A 224 -2.30 -9.10 -7.84
N LEU A 225 -3.32 -8.35 -8.23
CA LEU A 225 -3.15 -7.12 -9.00
C LEU A 225 -2.45 -6.01 -8.19
N SER A 226 -2.73 -5.91 -6.89
CA SER A 226 -2.01 -4.97 -6.00
C SER A 226 -0.52 -5.28 -5.91
N MET A 227 -0.13 -6.56 -6.01
CA MET A 227 1.29 -6.94 -6.10
C MET A 227 1.93 -6.34 -7.37
N PHE A 228 1.26 -6.39 -8.52
CA PHE A 228 1.77 -5.77 -9.75
C PHE A 228 1.90 -4.25 -9.60
N VAL A 229 0.89 -3.56 -9.06
CA VAL A 229 0.98 -2.10 -8.86
C VAL A 229 2.18 -1.74 -8.00
N ASN A 230 2.30 -2.36 -6.83
CA ASN A 230 3.39 -2.05 -5.91
C ASN A 230 4.75 -2.42 -6.49
N THR A 231 4.84 -3.51 -7.26
CA THR A 231 6.10 -3.91 -7.92
C THR A 231 6.50 -2.93 -9.01
N VAL A 232 5.56 -2.56 -9.89
CA VAL A 232 5.84 -1.61 -10.98
C VAL A 232 6.21 -0.24 -10.42
N ALA A 233 5.44 0.26 -9.46
CA ALA A 233 5.74 1.54 -8.82
C ALA A 233 7.08 1.51 -8.07
N ALA A 234 7.38 0.42 -7.33
CA ALA A 234 8.66 0.25 -6.65
C ALA A 234 9.85 0.22 -7.63
N LEU A 235 9.70 -0.45 -8.78
CA LEU A 235 10.74 -0.45 -9.83
C LEU A 235 10.95 0.94 -10.41
N VAL A 236 9.86 1.68 -10.70
CA VAL A 236 9.97 3.07 -11.18
C VAL A 236 10.67 3.95 -10.14
N TYR A 237 10.33 3.82 -8.85
CA TYR A 237 10.97 4.60 -7.78
C TYR A 237 12.42 4.18 -7.54
N LEU A 238 12.75 2.90 -7.70
CA LEU A 238 14.13 2.42 -7.62
C LEU A 238 14.99 2.98 -8.77
N ILE A 239 14.46 2.97 -9.99
CA ILE A 239 15.12 3.58 -11.15
C ILE A 239 15.31 5.08 -10.91
N ALA A 240 14.29 5.77 -10.41
CA ALA A 240 14.36 7.19 -10.07
C ALA A 240 15.40 7.49 -8.98
N PHE A 241 15.53 6.62 -7.97
CA PHE A 241 16.57 6.72 -6.95
C PHE A 241 17.97 6.56 -7.56
N LEU A 242 18.17 5.54 -8.39
CA LEU A 242 19.50 5.22 -8.94
C LEU A 242 20.01 6.23 -9.97
N PHE A 243 19.12 6.76 -10.82
CA PHE A 243 19.51 7.57 -11.97
C PHE A 243 19.10 9.04 -11.90
N PHE A 244 18.09 9.38 -11.11
CA PHE A 244 17.52 10.74 -11.07
C PHE A 244 17.58 11.38 -9.68
N GLY A 245 18.21 10.72 -8.69
CA GLY A 245 18.40 11.26 -7.35
C GLY A 245 17.12 11.40 -6.53
N ALA A 246 16.08 10.64 -6.84
CA ALA A 246 14.86 10.61 -6.03
C ALA A 246 15.15 10.03 -4.64
N GLU A 247 14.71 10.71 -3.59
CA GLU A 247 15.00 10.30 -2.22
C GLU A 247 14.12 9.14 -1.77
N VAL A 248 14.72 8.18 -1.04
CA VAL A 248 14.06 7.02 -0.42
C VAL A 248 14.68 6.76 0.95
N LEU A 249 13.86 6.59 1.97
CA LEU A 249 14.31 6.25 3.32
C LEU A 249 14.49 4.73 3.42
N TRP A 250 15.69 4.23 3.09
CA TRP A 250 15.98 2.78 2.99
C TRP A 250 15.78 2.00 4.28
N VAL A 251 16.11 2.59 5.45
CA VAL A 251 15.83 1.97 6.76
C VAL A 251 14.33 1.75 6.93
N GLY A 252 13.52 2.76 6.58
CA GLY A 252 12.06 2.63 6.57
C GLY A 252 11.58 1.53 5.61
N VAL A 253 12.17 1.42 4.42
CA VAL A 253 11.87 0.35 3.45
C VAL A 253 12.12 -1.03 4.06
N VAL A 254 13.30 -1.27 4.65
CA VAL A 254 13.65 -2.58 5.23
C VAL A 254 12.70 -2.96 6.36
N ILE A 255 12.41 -2.02 7.25
CA ILE A 255 11.51 -2.24 8.39
C ILE A 255 10.09 -2.56 7.90
N LEU A 256 9.56 -1.76 6.97
CA LEU A 256 8.23 -1.98 6.39
C LEU A 256 8.17 -3.24 5.55
N ALA A 257 9.22 -3.58 4.81
CA ALA A 257 9.30 -4.81 4.02
C ALA A 257 9.23 -6.05 4.91
N ALA A 258 10.03 -6.09 5.98
CA ALA A 258 10.03 -7.20 6.94
C ALA A 258 8.67 -7.34 7.64
N GLY A 259 8.17 -6.25 8.24
CA GLY A 259 6.87 -6.25 8.91
C GLY A 259 5.72 -6.55 7.95
N GLY A 260 5.72 -5.89 6.79
CA GLY A 260 4.71 -6.05 5.76
C GLY A 260 4.63 -7.47 5.18
N LEU A 261 5.77 -8.10 4.92
CA LEU A 261 5.82 -9.49 4.42
C LEU A 261 5.19 -10.45 5.45
N ILE A 262 5.60 -10.34 6.71
CA ILE A 262 5.02 -11.14 7.81
C ILE A 262 3.50 -10.88 7.88
N GLY A 263 3.12 -9.61 7.91
CA GLY A 263 1.71 -9.19 7.96
C GLY A 263 0.90 -9.67 6.77
N GLY A 264 1.45 -9.63 5.55
CA GLY A 264 0.81 -10.11 4.33
C GLY A 264 0.56 -11.61 4.34
N LEU A 265 1.56 -12.40 4.74
CA LEU A 265 1.45 -13.86 4.87
C LEU A 265 0.45 -14.27 5.94
N VAL A 266 0.52 -13.65 7.12
CA VAL A 266 -0.40 -13.92 8.23
C VAL A 266 -1.80 -13.43 7.90
N GLY A 267 -1.90 -12.22 7.33
CA GLY A 267 -3.15 -11.57 6.97
C GLY A 267 -3.98 -12.36 5.98
N SER A 268 -3.36 -13.00 4.99
CA SER A 268 -4.07 -13.86 4.04
C SER A 268 -4.77 -15.06 4.70
N ARG A 269 -4.21 -15.57 5.81
CA ARG A 269 -4.81 -16.66 6.61
C ARG A 269 -5.90 -16.16 7.55
N ILE A 270 -5.73 -14.96 8.10
CA ILE A 270 -6.59 -14.39 9.14
C ILE A 270 -7.70 -13.52 8.51
N ALA A 271 -7.51 -13.00 7.29
CA ALA A 271 -8.48 -12.13 6.61
C ALA A 271 -9.91 -12.69 6.58
N LYS A 272 -10.03 -14.01 6.56
CA LYS A 272 -11.32 -14.73 6.61
C LYS A 272 -12.01 -14.67 7.99
N ARG A 273 -11.29 -14.27 9.07
CA ARG A 273 -11.77 -14.31 10.46
C ARG A 273 -11.85 -12.92 11.12
N LEU A 274 -11.17 -11.90 10.58
CA LEU A 274 -11.12 -10.57 11.17
C LEU A 274 -12.38 -9.76 10.89
N SER A 275 -12.89 -9.11 11.93
CA SER A 275 -14.00 -8.17 11.78
C SER A 275 -13.54 -6.91 11.04
N ASN A 276 -14.22 -6.59 9.94
CA ASN A 276 -13.99 -5.35 9.18
C ASN A 276 -14.15 -4.08 10.02
N LYS A 277 -14.96 -4.11 11.09
CA LYS A 277 -15.18 -2.96 11.98
C LYS A 277 -13.92 -2.61 12.78
N PHE A 278 -13.25 -3.63 13.33
CA PHE A 278 -12.01 -3.43 14.10
C PHE A 278 -10.88 -2.85 13.21
N LEU A 279 -10.69 -3.42 12.02
CA LEU A 279 -9.66 -2.97 11.07
C LEU A 279 -9.87 -1.50 10.64
N LYS A 280 -11.11 -1.12 10.37
CA LYS A 280 -11.47 0.27 10.02
C LYS A 280 -11.25 1.23 11.17
N GLY A 281 -11.64 0.86 12.38
CA GLY A 281 -11.45 1.69 13.58
C GLY A 281 -9.97 2.01 13.79
N LEU A 282 -9.11 1.01 13.67
CA LEU A 282 -7.66 1.19 13.83
C LEU A 282 -7.08 2.15 12.77
N ILE A 283 -7.44 1.98 11.49
CA ILE A 283 -7.00 2.86 10.41
C ILE A 283 -7.39 4.32 10.69
N VAL A 284 -8.65 4.54 11.06
CA VAL A 284 -9.17 5.88 11.34
C VAL A 284 -8.42 6.54 12.49
N VAL A 285 -8.21 5.83 13.59
CA VAL A 285 -7.51 6.36 14.77
C VAL A 285 -6.07 6.76 14.43
N VAL A 286 -5.31 5.88 13.75
CA VAL A 286 -3.91 6.15 13.39
C VAL A 286 -3.81 7.31 12.40
N ALA A 287 -4.66 7.34 11.39
CA ALA A 287 -4.62 8.38 10.38
C ALA A 287 -5.05 9.76 10.93
N LEU A 288 -6.07 9.81 11.80
CA LEU A 288 -6.46 11.05 12.49
C LEU A 288 -5.34 11.54 13.42
N TYR A 289 -4.72 10.64 14.19
CA TYR A 289 -3.58 11.02 15.04
C TYR A 289 -2.43 11.64 14.24
N ALA A 290 -2.11 11.06 13.09
CA ALA A 290 -1.04 11.57 12.24
C ALA A 290 -1.39 12.91 11.58
N LEU A 291 -2.65 13.10 11.16
CA LEU A 291 -3.14 14.38 10.59
C LEU A 291 -3.14 15.53 11.62
N VAL A 292 -3.41 15.25 12.88
CA VAL A 292 -3.39 16.26 13.97
C VAL A 292 -1.95 16.68 14.31
N ARG A 293 -0.97 15.84 14.03
CA ARG A 293 0.43 16.06 14.37
C ARG A 293 1.25 16.75 13.25
N GLN A 294 0.70 16.86 12.03
CA GLN A 294 1.24 17.67 10.94
C GLN A 294 0.87 19.14 11.10
#